data_28a2bd0fc3274402728558fa4012b6a7
#
_entry.id   28a2bd0fc3274402728558fa4012b6a7
#
_cell.length_a   1.000
_cell.length_b   1.000
_cell.length_c   1.000
_cell.angle_alpha   90.00
_cell.angle_beta   90.00
_cell.angle_gamma   90.00
#
_symmetry.space_group_name_H-M   'P 1'
#
loop_
_entity.id
_entity.type
_entity.pdbx_description
1 polymer ?
#
loop_
_entity_poly.entity_id
_entity_poly.type
_entity_poly.pdbx_seq_one_letter_code
_entity_poly.pdbx_strand_id
1 'polypeptide(L)'
;DYRTAPAKVEEMGGYSVLNHVGDWVNSNRYPERSHWDVFITYFANIFKDYHTCLGMEIKNNTDNVTRADRALWDELLQVVIPKGRNIWAFADDDSEKLNEVGRSFELFVLPENNENAVKKAMKDGNFFAASRYHKTTDGIGEFEGDGNVPLVTDIRVNKKENTITVAADPDRDCEVIEWIADGKVIATGNTIDLNDYEDELGCYIRFQMKGSGGVTYSQPFELRYSGRVDKPVPDWALWIFRTEPGQKFMKFYHSRTFALGALVAEKIRIFIEDKIKK
;
A
#
# COMPACT_ATOMS: atom_id res chain seq x y z
N ASP A 1 -4.62 4.73 19.03
CA ASP A 1 -5.33 3.64 18.35
C ASP A 1 -5.83 4.13 17.00
N TYR A 2 -5.35 3.52 15.93
CA TYR A 2 -5.74 3.87 14.55
C TYR A 2 -7.25 3.75 14.26
N ARG A 3 -8.02 3.05 15.09
CA ARG A 3 -9.47 2.94 14.92
C ARG A 3 -10.23 4.18 15.39
N THR A 4 -9.68 4.90 16.36
CA THR A 4 -10.39 6.04 16.96
C THR A 4 -10.57 7.20 15.99
N ALA A 5 -9.54 7.52 15.22
CA ALA A 5 -9.60 8.62 14.25
C ALA A 5 -10.55 8.33 13.08
N PRO A 6 -10.46 7.19 12.36
CA PRO A 6 -11.41 6.85 11.30
C PRO A 6 -12.87 6.80 11.78
N ALA A 7 -13.13 6.22 12.96
CA ALA A 7 -14.47 6.19 13.54
C ALA A 7 -15.05 7.59 13.75
N LYS A 8 -14.25 8.50 14.29
CA LYS A 8 -14.70 9.87 14.56
C LYS A 8 -14.87 10.68 13.27
N VAL A 9 -13.96 10.51 12.32
CA VAL A 9 -14.05 11.16 10.99
C VAL A 9 -15.31 10.69 10.25
N GLU A 10 -15.61 9.38 10.28
CA GLU A 10 -16.81 8.83 9.65
C GLU A 10 -18.08 9.39 10.30
N GLU A 11 -18.13 9.45 11.64
CA GLU A 11 -19.27 10.08 12.38
C GLU A 11 -19.49 11.53 11.95
N MET A 12 -18.43 12.26 11.62
CA MET A 12 -18.48 13.64 11.17
C MET A 12 -18.73 13.79 9.67
N GLY A 13 -18.83 12.70 8.91
CA GLY A 13 -19.03 12.70 7.45
C GLY A 13 -17.80 13.07 6.63
N GLY A 14 -16.62 12.95 7.21
CA GLY A 14 -15.32 13.19 6.55
C GLY A 14 -14.71 11.93 5.94
N TYR A 15 -13.54 12.09 5.33
CA TYR A 15 -12.70 11.00 4.85
C TYR A 15 -11.40 10.94 5.65
N SER A 16 -10.86 9.73 5.80
CA SER A 16 -9.57 9.51 6.44
C SER A 16 -8.65 8.62 5.60
N VAL A 17 -7.35 8.74 5.84
CA VAL A 17 -6.29 7.92 5.27
C VAL A 17 -5.40 7.46 6.43
N LEU A 18 -4.87 6.25 6.38
CA LEU A 18 -3.92 5.75 7.37
C LEU A 18 -2.50 6.10 6.93
N ASN A 19 -1.86 7.05 7.61
CA ASN A 19 -0.53 7.53 7.24
C ASN A 19 0.58 6.70 7.90
N HIS A 20 1.72 6.57 7.21
CA HIS A 20 2.98 5.92 7.62
C HIS A 20 2.78 4.68 8.50
N VAL A 21 1.89 3.81 8.08
CA VAL A 21 1.50 2.59 8.81
C VAL A 21 2.71 1.71 9.13
N GLY A 22 3.69 1.64 8.22
CA GLY A 22 4.91 0.91 8.40
C GLY A 22 5.77 1.38 9.56
N ASP A 23 5.82 2.68 9.84
CA ASP A 23 6.51 3.20 11.02
C ASP A 23 5.83 2.73 12.31
N TRP A 24 4.50 2.78 12.33
CA TRP A 24 3.69 2.34 13.47
C TRP A 24 3.84 0.86 13.79
N VAL A 25 3.89 -0.01 12.76
CA VAL A 25 4.07 -1.46 12.93
C VAL A 25 5.54 -1.88 12.98
N ASN A 26 6.47 -0.93 12.86
CA ASN A 26 7.91 -1.17 12.75
C ASN A 26 8.27 -2.11 11.58
N SER A 27 7.51 -2.11 10.48
CA SER A 27 7.75 -2.99 9.33
C SER A 27 9.15 -2.81 8.74
N ASN A 28 9.71 -1.62 8.82
CA ASN A 28 11.09 -1.33 8.40
C ASN A 28 12.16 -1.96 9.29
N ARG A 29 11.81 -2.30 10.55
CA ARG A 29 12.70 -2.96 11.52
C ARG A 29 12.55 -4.48 11.49
N TYR A 30 11.37 -4.95 11.10
CA TYR A 30 11.01 -6.37 11.05
C TYR A 30 10.54 -6.72 9.63
N PRO A 31 11.43 -6.79 8.65
CA PRO A 31 11.08 -7.12 7.26
C PRO A 31 10.53 -8.53 7.11
N GLU A 32 10.65 -9.37 8.12
CA GLU A 32 10.10 -10.74 8.09
C GLU A 32 8.56 -10.68 8.23
N ARG A 33 7.88 -11.05 7.18
CA ARG A 33 6.41 -11.06 7.05
C ARG A 33 5.69 -11.92 8.09
N SER A 34 6.38 -12.78 8.83
CA SER A 34 5.81 -13.65 9.86
C SER A 34 5.03 -12.92 10.96
N HIS A 35 5.28 -11.62 11.15
CA HIS A 35 4.62 -10.79 12.15
C HIS A 35 3.47 -9.95 11.57
N TRP A 36 3.29 -9.94 10.26
CA TRP A 36 2.31 -9.09 9.59
C TRP A 36 0.88 -9.57 9.70
N ASP A 37 0.63 -10.87 9.88
CA ASP A 37 -0.74 -11.42 9.93
C ASP A 37 -1.64 -10.70 10.93
N VAL A 38 -1.07 -10.33 12.09
CA VAL A 38 -1.79 -9.59 13.13
C VAL A 38 -2.13 -8.18 12.65
N PHE A 39 -1.18 -7.49 12.01
CA PHE A 39 -1.37 -6.13 11.52
C PHE A 39 -2.28 -6.10 10.29
N ILE A 40 -2.13 -7.04 9.37
CA ILE A 40 -3.02 -7.21 8.22
C ILE A 40 -4.46 -7.36 8.70
N THR A 41 -4.69 -8.24 9.68
CA THR A 41 -6.02 -8.42 10.28
C THR A 41 -6.55 -7.14 10.91
N TYR A 42 -5.71 -6.44 11.65
CA TYR A 42 -6.08 -5.20 12.34
C TYR A 42 -6.51 -4.13 11.34
N PHE A 43 -5.67 -3.83 10.33
CA PHE A 43 -5.95 -2.80 9.35
C PHE A 43 -7.09 -3.20 8.39
N ALA A 44 -7.17 -4.46 7.98
CA ALA A 44 -8.28 -4.95 7.17
C ALA A 44 -9.63 -4.75 7.88
N ASN A 45 -9.69 -4.91 9.22
CA ASN A 45 -10.89 -4.62 9.98
C ASN A 45 -11.19 -3.11 10.07
N ILE A 46 -10.18 -2.22 10.09
CA ILE A 46 -10.42 -0.77 10.01
C ILE A 46 -11.12 -0.44 8.70
N PHE A 47 -10.57 -0.88 7.57
CA PHE A 47 -11.16 -0.63 6.26
C PHE A 47 -12.54 -1.27 6.07
N LYS A 48 -12.78 -2.40 6.70
CA LYS A 48 -14.10 -3.05 6.71
C LYS A 48 -15.12 -2.28 7.54
N ASP A 49 -14.73 -1.81 8.72
CA ASP A 49 -15.63 -1.20 9.70
C ASP A 49 -15.90 0.28 9.38
N TYR A 50 -14.96 0.98 8.74
CA TYR A 50 -15.03 2.42 8.42
C TYR A 50 -14.90 2.67 6.92
N HIS A 51 -16.04 2.86 6.26
CA HIS A 51 -16.09 3.02 4.80
C HIS A 51 -15.51 4.34 4.30
N THR A 52 -15.42 5.35 5.15
CA THR A 52 -14.81 6.65 4.85
C THR A 52 -13.29 6.67 5.08
N CYS A 53 -12.71 5.59 5.61
CA CYS A 53 -11.28 5.38 5.59
C CYS A 53 -10.89 4.87 4.20
N LEU A 54 -10.42 5.76 3.32
CA LEU A 54 -10.31 5.51 1.88
C LEU A 54 -9.11 4.65 1.51
N GLY A 55 -8.02 4.76 2.26
CA GLY A 55 -6.79 4.12 1.89
C GLY A 55 -5.68 4.27 2.92
N MET A 56 -4.49 3.96 2.49
CA MET A 56 -3.28 4.12 3.29
C MET A 56 -2.17 4.80 2.49
N GLU A 57 -1.31 5.48 3.20
CA GLU A 57 -0.09 6.03 2.66
C GLU A 57 0.90 4.91 2.34
N ILE A 58 1.41 4.92 1.11
CA ILE A 58 2.43 3.99 0.61
C ILE A 58 3.77 4.68 0.37
N LYS A 59 3.77 6.01 0.44
CA LYS A 59 4.92 6.91 0.28
C LYS A 59 4.79 8.09 1.22
N ASN A 60 5.78 8.27 2.09
CA ASN A 60 5.89 9.41 2.97
C ASN A 60 7.26 10.06 2.80
N ASN A 61 7.27 11.37 2.62
CA ASN A 61 8.47 12.19 2.57
C ASN A 61 9.56 11.60 1.66
N THR A 62 10.70 11.18 2.21
CA THR A 62 11.83 10.55 1.49
C THR A 62 11.80 9.01 1.53
N ASP A 63 10.64 8.42 1.74
CA ASP A 63 10.41 6.97 1.80
C ASP A 63 11.17 6.22 2.92
N ASN A 64 11.64 6.92 3.92
CA ASN A 64 12.41 6.30 5.00
C ASN A 64 11.55 5.45 5.95
N VAL A 65 10.29 5.85 6.18
CA VAL A 65 9.37 5.18 7.12
C VAL A 65 8.35 4.31 6.40
N THR A 66 8.12 4.49 5.10
CA THR A 66 7.10 3.80 4.32
C THR A 66 7.64 2.79 3.30
N ARG A 67 8.94 2.58 3.24
CA ARG A 67 9.56 1.68 2.24
C ARG A 67 9.00 0.25 2.21
N ALA A 68 8.43 -0.22 3.31
CA ALA A 68 7.78 -1.53 3.40
C ALA A 68 6.25 -1.45 3.24
N ASP A 69 5.66 -0.26 3.21
CA ASP A 69 4.20 -0.09 3.23
C ASP A 69 3.54 -0.52 1.93
N ARG A 70 4.27 -0.47 0.81
CA ARG A 70 3.79 -1.03 -0.47
C ARG A 70 3.53 -2.53 -0.36
N ALA A 71 4.44 -3.26 0.26
CA ALA A 71 4.26 -4.70 0.47
C ALA A 71 3.12 -4.98 1.48
N LEU A 72 2.99 -4.17 2.53
CA LEU A 72 1.87 -4.27 3.46
C LEU A 72 0.53 -3.95 2.76
N TRP A 73 0.50 -2.95 1.91
CA TRP A 73 -0.66 -2.61 1.08
C TRP A 73 -1.05 -3.77 0.17
N ASP A 74 -0.10 -4.38 -0.53
CA ASP A 74 -0.33 -5.55 -1.38
C ASP A 74 -0.93 -6.73 -0.58
N GLU A 75 -0.46 -6.99 0.63
CA GLU A 75 -1.04 -8.02 1.51
C GLU A 75 -2.47 -7.66 1.99
N LEU A 76 -2.72 -6.38 2.30
CA LEU A 76 -4.05 -5.91 2.67
C LEU A 76 -5.04 -6.02 1.52
N LEU A 77 -4.64 -5.68 0.28
CA LEU A 77 -5.48 -5.81 -0.91
C LEU A 77 -5.96 -7.25 -1.09
N GLN A 78 -5.09 -8.24 -0.87
CA GLN A 78 -5.45 -9.67 -0.97
C GLN A 78 -6.53 -10.09 0.05
N VAL A 79 -6.65 -9.39 1.16
CA VAL A 79 -7.64 -9.69 2.21
C VAL A 79 -8.94 -8.92 2.00
N VAL A 80 -8.89 -7.67 1.56
CA VAL A 80 -10.08 -6.79 1.54
C VAL A 80 -10.82 -6.80 0.21
N ILE A 81 -10.11 -6.92 -0.93
CA ILE A 81 -10.75 -6.95 -2.25
C ILE A 81 -11.73 -8.13 -2.40
N PRO A 82 -11.40 -9.38 -1.98
CA PRO A 82 -12.36 -10.48 -1.99
C PRO A 82 -13.62 -10.22 -1.16
N LYS A 83 -13.57 -9.29 -0.22
CA LYS A 83 -14.70 -8.89 0.63
C LYS A 83 -15.46 -7.67 0.09
N GLY A 84 -15.16 -7.26 -1.14
CA GLY A 84 -15.80 -6.14 -1.81
C GLY A 84 -15.33 -4.76 -1.35
N ARG A 85 -14.13 -4.67 -0.76
CA ARG A 85 -13.54 -3.42 -0.29
C ARG A 85 -12.19 -3.18 -0.95
N ASN A 86 -12.01 -2.02 -1.57
CA ASN A 86 -10.71 -1.57 -2.07
C ASN A 86 -10.02 -0.62 -1.07
N ILE A 87 -8.71 -0.52 -1.14
CA ILE A 87 -7.87 0.39 -0.36
C ILE A 87 -7.00 1.16 -1.33
N TRP A 88 -7.15 2.49 -1.37
CA TRP A 88 -6.37 3.33 -2.26
C TRP A 88 -4.98 3.63 -1.69
N ALA A 89 -4.00 3.74 -2.59
CA ALA A 89 -2.65 4.16 -2.28
C ALA A 89 -2.55 5.67 -2.26
N PHE A 90 -2.01 6.23 -1.18
CA PHE A 90 -1.73 7.66 -1.04
C PHE A 90 -0.22 7.89 -0.92
N ALA A 91 0.21 9.11 -1.27
CA ALA A 91 1.59 9.56 -1.17
C ALA A 91 1.62 10.99 -0.65
N ASP A 92 2.29 11.21 0.46
CA ASP A 92 2.27 12.49 1.15
C ASP A 92 3.69 13.00 1.41
N ASP A 93 3.87 14.32 1.29
CA ASP A 93 5.14 14.98 1.60
C ASP A 93 5.51 14.91 3.07
N ASP A 94 4.51 14.90 3.96
CA ASP A 94 4.70 15.08 5.40
C ASP A 94 5.62 16.28 5.70
N SER A 95 5.38 17.38 4.99
CA SER A 95 6.29 18.53 4.94
C SER A 95 6.08 19.46 6.12
N GLU A 96 7.15 19.73 6.86
CA GLU A 96 7.23 20.78 7.89
C GLU A 96 7.82 22.08 7.34
N LYS A 97 8.45 22.03 6.17
CA LYS A 97 9.17 23.15 5.54
C LYS A 97 8.87 23.22 4.05
N LEU A 98 8.93 24.42 3.50
CA LEU A 98 8.65 24.69 2.09
C LEU A 98 9.53 23.88 1.11
N ASN A 99 10.78 23.63 1.45
CA ASN A 99 11.71 22.86 0.62
C ASN A 99 11.45 21.34 0.66
N GLU A 100 10.47 20.90 1.44
CA GLU A 100 10.05 19.51 1.52
C GLU A 100 8.84 19.20 0.63
N VAL A 101 8.15 20.24 0.14
CA VAL A 101 6.99 20.13 -0.74
C VAL A 101 7.40 19.54 -2.10
N GLY A 102 6.61 18.59 -2.61
CA GLY A 102 6.82 17.93 -3.91
C GLY A 102 7.73 16.70 -3.84
N ARG A 103 7.91 16.09 -2.67
CA ARG A 103 8.64 14.83 -2.49
C ARG A 103 7.78 13.63 -2.83
N SER A 104 6.57 13.60 -2.29
CA SER A 104 5.54 12.60 -2.54
C SER A 104 4.19 13.29 -2.63
N PHE A 105 3.35 12.90 -3.59
CA PHE A 105 2.11 13.62 -3.91
C PHE A 105 1.14 12.75 -4.71
N GLU A 106 -0.12 13.20 -4.81
CA GLU A 106 -1.13 12.59 -5.67
C GLU A 106 -1.25 13.31 -7.02
N LEU A 107 -1.44 12.53 -8.07
CA LEU A 107 -1.81 12.97 -9.41
C LEU A 107 -3.28 12.65 -9.67
N PHE A 108 -4.15 13.62 -9.44
CA PHE A 108 -5.60 13.44 -9.61
C PHE A 108 -6.02 13.50 -11.07
N VAL A 109 -6.93 12.59 -11.46
CA VAL A 109 -7.61 12.62 -12.75
C VAL A 109 -8.98 13.28 -12.55
N LEU A 110 -9.09 14.54 -12.93
CA LEU A 110 -10.24 15.37 -12.65
C LEU A 110 -10.89 15.91 -13.93
N PRO A 111 -12.23 15.94 -14.04
CA PRO A 111 -12.93 16.65 -15.12
C PRO A 111 -12.82 18.17 -14.97
N GLU A 112 -12.66 18.65 -13.74
CA GLU A 112 -12.53 20.07 -13.38
C GLU A 112 -11.80 20.21 -12.04
N ASN A 113 -11.10 21.32 -11.84
CA ASN A 113 -10.35 21.57 -10.60
C ASN A 113 -11.25 22.25 -9.56
N ASN A 114 -11.98 21.43 -8.80
CA ASN A 114 -12.77 21.89 -7.66
C ASN A 114 -12.83 20.84 -6.53
N GLU A 115 -13.27 21.26 -5.36
CA GLU A 115 -13.34 20.43 -4.16
C GLU A 115 -14.17 19.15 -4.35
N ASN A 116 -15.32 19.25 -5.03
CA ASN A 116 -16.19 18.09 -5.23
C ASN A 116 -15.57 17.05 -6.16
N ALA A 117 -14.88 17.51 -7.22
CA ALA A 117 -14.15 16.62 -8.14
C ALA A 117 -13.00 15.91 -7.43
N VAL A 118 -12.23 16.62 -6.59
CA VAL A 118 -11.17 16.03 -5.76
C VAL A 118 -11.74 15.00 -4.80
N LYS A 119 -12.77 15.35 -4.02
CA LYS A 119 -13.42 14.40 -3.08
C LYS A 119 -13.95 13.16 -3.80
N LYS A 120 -14.53 13.34 -4.99
CA LYS A 120 -14.99 12.21 -5.80
C LYS A 120 -13.84 11.35 -6.29
N ALA A 121 -12.77 11.95 -6.79
CA ALA A 121 -11.59 11.23 -7.25
C ALA A 121 -10.94 10.43 -6.13
N MET A 122 -10.77 11.02 -4.93
CA MET A 122 -10.28 10.32 -3.74
C MET A 122 -11.15 9.10 -3.40
N LYS A 123 -12.47 9.27 -3.40
CA LYS A 123 -13.40 8.19 -3.08
C LYS A 123 -13.36 7.06 -4.11
N ASP A 124 -13.26 7.40 -5.39
CA ASP A 124 -13.35 6.46 -6.50
C ASP A 124 -11.99 5.87 -6.92
N GLY A 125 -10.88 6.35 -6.35
CA GLY A 125 -9.52 5.93 -6.71
C GLY A 125 -9.04 6.50 -8.06
N ASN A 126 -9.59 7.62 -8.50
CA ASN A 126 -9.23 8.28 -9.76
C ASN A 126 -8.01 9.19 -9.58
N PHE A 127 -6.92 8.62 -9.13
CA PHE A 127 -5.65 9.29 -8.92
C PHE A 127 -4.51 8.28 -8.87
N PHE A 128 -3.28 8.77 -8.96
CA PHE A 128 -2.06 8.00 -8.82
C PHE A 128 -1.26 8.55 -7.65
N ALA A 129 -0.64 7.66 -6.87
CA ALA A 129 0.36 8.05 -5.90
C ALA A 129 1.70 8.25 -6.63
N ALA A 130 2.46 9.27 -6.28
CA ALA A 130 3.73 9.56 -6.94
C ALA A 130 4.79 10.01 -5.94
N SER A 131 6.06 9.72 -6.23
CA SER A 131 7.18 10.13 -5.39
C SER A 131 8.46 10.30 -6.19
N ARG A 132 9.27 11.28 -5.79
CA ARG A 132 10.66 11.44 -6.25
C ARG A 132 11.58 10.38 -5.66
N TYR A 133 11.21 9.78 -4.54
CA TYR A 133 12.06 8.88 -3.77
C TYR A 133 11.56 7.44 -3.81
N HIS A 134 12.50 6.51 -3.81
CA HIS A 134 12.19 5.09 -3.69
C HIS A 134 13.30 4.38 -2.86
N LYS A 135 12.93 3.80 -1.73
CA LYS A 135 13.86 3.22 -0.75
C LYS A 135 13.78 1.69 -0.61
N THR A 136 13.04 1.02 -1.48
CA THR A 136 12.92 -0.44 -1.45
C THR A 136 13.34 -1.06 -2.77
N THR A 137 13.58 -2.37 -2.75
CA THR A 137 14.05 -3.16 -3.89
C THR A 137 12.94 -4.00 -4.54
N ASP A 138 11.69 -3.59 -4.43
CA ASP A 138 10.51 -4.25 -5.01
C ASP A 138 10.37 -3.97 -6.53
N GLY A 139 11.35 -4.41 -7.29
CA GLY A 139 11.44 -4.28 -8.74
C GLY A 139 12.27 -3.08 -9.19
N ILE A 140 11.85 -1.87 -8.89
CA ILE A 140 12.41 -0.61 -9.41
C ILE A 140 13.83 -0.31 -8.90
N GLY A 141 14.16 -0.69 -7.67
CA GLY A 141 15.40 -0.32 -7.01
C GLY A 141 15.39 1.08 -6.37
N GLU A 142 16.38 1.35 -5.49
CA GLU A 142 16.44 2.61 -4.75
C GLU A 142 16.95 3.75 -5.64
N PHE A 143 16.33 4.94 -5.55
CA PHE A 143 16.76 6.15 -6.25
C PHE A 143 16.10 7.43 -5.69
N GLU A 144 16.61 8.56 -6.15
CA GLU A 144 16.01 9.89 -5.98
C GLU A 144 15.89 10.57 -7.35
N GLY A 145 14.67 11.01 -7.71
CA GLY A 145 14.39 11.71 -8.95
C GLY A 145 14.30 13.24 -8.77
N ASP A 146 14.10 13.95 -9.89
CA ASP A 146 13.94 15.41 -9.91
C ASP A 146 12.50 15.90 -9.67
N GLY A 147 11.52 14.98 -9.64
CA GLY A 147 10.10 15.26 -9.44
C GLY A 147 9.26 15.29 -10.71
N ASN A 148 9.87 15.18 -11.88
CA ASN A 148 9.17 15.03 -13.16
C ASN A 148 8.74 13.57 -13.38
N VAL A 149 7.93 13.04 -12.45
CA VAL A 149 7.48 11.64 -12.49
C VAL A 149 6.79 11.28 -13.80
N PRO A 150 6.82 10.01 -14.23
CA PRO A 150 6.04 9.54 -15.38
C PRO A 150 4.55 9.85 -15.18
N LEU A 151 3.89 10.37 -16.23
CA LEU A 151 2.44 10.62 -16.23
C LEU A 151 1.71 9.59 -17.06
N VAL A 152 0.57 9.14 -16.57
CA VAL A 152 -0.36 8.28 -17.31
C VAL A 152 -1.30 9.17 -18.13
N THR A 153 -1.33 8.97 -19.45
CA THR A 153 -2.23 9.70 -20.35
C THR A 153 -3.46 8.91 -20.74
N ASP A 154 -3.38 7.58 -20.74
CA ASP A 154 -4.49 6.71 -21.11
C ASP A 154 -4.38 5.34 -20.43
N ILE A 155 -5.52 4.75 -20.08
CA ILE A 155 -5.63 3.36 -19.62
C ILE A 155 -6.78 2.70 -20.37
N ARG A 156 -6.47 1.62 -21.08
CA ARG A 156 -7.45 0.84 -21.83
C ARG A 156 -7.57 -0.56 -21.24
N VAL A 157 -8.77 -0.90 -20.79
CA VAL A 157 -9.10 -2.23 -20.31
C VAL A 157 -9.96 -2.93 -21.35
N ASN A 158 -9.42 -3.94 -22.00
CA ASN A 158 -10.16 -4.79 -22.93
C ASN A 158 -10.63 -6.06 -22.21
N LYS A 159 -11.85 -6.03 -21.71
CA LYS A 159 -12.45 -7.15 -20.96
C LYS A 159 -12.67 -8.40 -21.81
N LYS A 160 -12.74 -8.29 -23.13
CA LYS A 160 -12.96 -9.43 -24.04
C LYS A 160 -11.67 -10.22 -24.24
N GLU A 161 -10.56 -9.52 -24.31
CA GLU A 161 -9.24 -10.09 -24.54
C GLU A 161 -8.43 -10.22 -23.24
N ASN A 162 -8.98 -9.77 -22.11
CA ASN A 162 -8.32 -9.72 -20.80
C ASN A 162 -6.99 -8.94 -20.82
N THR A 163 -6.94 -7.83 -21.55
CA THR A 163 -5.71 -7.02 -21.65
C THR A 163 -5.89 -5.66 -20.97
N ILE A 164 -4.81 -5.13 -20.43
CA ILE A 164 -4.72 -3.76 -19.91
C ILE A 164 -3.54 -3.09 -20.61
N THR A 165 -3.78 -1.94 -21.21
CA THR A 165 -2.75 -1.12 -21.85
C THR A 165 -2.67 0.24 -21.18
N VAL A 166 -1.46 0.69 -20.89
CA VAL A 166 -1.17 2.00 -20.29
C VAL A 166 -0.34 2.82 -21.25
N ALA A 167 -0.71 4.07 -21.47
CA ALA A 167 0.09 5.03 -22.21
C ALA A 167 0.72 6.05 -21.27
N ALA A 168 2.04 6.20 -21.37
CA ALA A 168 2.77 7.26 -20.68
C ALA A 168 2.79 8.54 -21.52
N ASP A 169 2.90 9.68 -20.85
CA ASP A 169 3.14 10.97 -21.48
C ASP A 169 4.52 10.95 -22.17
N PRO A 170 4.61 11.19 -23.48
CA PRO A 170 5.87 11.16 -24.20
C PRO A 170 6.83 12.30 -23.80
N ASP A 171 6.34 13.35 -23.17
CA ASP A 171 7.14 14.47 -22.68
C ASP A 171 7.72 14.22 -21.28
N ARG A 172 7.41 13.06 -20.69
CA ARG A 172 7.92 12.60 -19.38
C ARG A 172 8.71 11.32 -19.57
N ASP A 173 9.87 11.27 -18.96
CA ASP A 173 10.69 10.07 -18.99
C ASP A 173 9.99 8.91 -18.28
N CYS A 174 9.88 7.77 -18.97
CA CYS A 174 9.33 6.53 -18.47
C CYS A 174 10.22 5.36 -18.91
N GLU A 175 11.15 4.96 -18.08
CA GLU A 175 12.12 3.90 -18.36
C GLU A 175 11.48 2.51 -18.35
N VAL A 176 10.55 2.29 -17.41
CA VAL A 176 9.91 0.99 -17.22
C VAL A 176 8.51 1.13 -16.66
N ILE A 177 7.62 0.25 -17.11
CA ILE A 177 6.30 -0.01 -16.51
C ILE A 177 6.33 -1.45 -15.99
N GLU A 178 6.13 -1.64 -14.69
CA GLU A 178 6.10 -2.94 -14.03
C GLU A 178 4.68 -3.26 -13.60
N TRP A 179 4.23 -4.49 -13.89
CA TRP A 179 2.93 -5.02 -13.46
C TRP A 179 3.11 -5.89 -12.23
N ILE A 180 2.27 -5.64 -11.22
CA ILE A 180 2.41 -6.24 -9.89
C ILE A 180 1.11 -6.95 -9.52
N ALA A 181 1.22 -8.22 -9.17
CA ALA A 181 0.17 -9.03 -8.56
C ALA A 181 0.71 -9.67 -7.28
N ASP A 182 -0.10 -9.70 -6.24
CA ASP A 182 0.24 -10.29 -4.93
C ASP A 182 1.64 -9.86 -4.40
N GLY A 183 1.97 -8.57 -4.62
CA GLY A 183 3.23 -7.97 -4.18
C GLY A 183 4.47 -8.39 -4.98
N LYS A 184 4.29 -8.98 -6.17
CA LYS A 184 5.39 -9.40 -7.05
C LYS A 184 5.28 -8.74 -8.41
N VAL A 185 6.40 -8.34 -8.98
CA VAL A 185 6.47 -7.96 -10.39
C VAL A 185 6.33 -9.23 -11.22
N ILE A 186 5.27 -9.31 -12.02
CA ILE A 186 4.97 -10.46 -12.89
C ILE A 186 5.25 -10.18 -14.35
N ALA A 187 5.20 -8.91 -14.77
CA ALA A 187 5.45 -8.50 -16.15
C ALA A 187 6.02 -7.07 -16.23
N THR A 188 6.58 -6.73 -17.38
CA THR A 188 6.99 -5.37 -17.71
C THR A 188 6.46 -4.99 -19.09
N GLY A 189 6.34 -3.69 -19.33
CA GLY A 189 5.86 -3.13 -20.59
C GLY A 189 4.53 -2.41 -20.46
N ASN A 190 4.12 -1.76 -21.55
CA ASN A 190 2.92 -0.90 -21.55
C ASN A 190 1.60 -1.68 -21.66
N THR A 191 1.65 -2.96 -21.94
CA THR A 191 0.47 -3.83 -22.05
C THR A 191 0.72 -5.14 -21.33
N ILE A 192 -0.27 -5.61 -20.61
CA ILE A 192 -0.30 -6.96 -20.03
C ILE A 192 -1.50 -7.72 -20.61
N ASP A 193 -1.26 -8.96 -21.02
CA ASP A 193 -2.30 -9.94 -21.27
C ASP A 193 -2.48 -10.82 -20.03
N LEU A 194 -3.61 -10.69 -19.35
CA LEU A 194 -3.87 -11.40 -18.11
C LEU A 194 -4.00 -12.92 -18.29
N ASN A 195 -4.26 -13.38 -19.51
CA ASN A 195 -4.34 -14.81 -19.79
C ASN A 195 -2.96 -15.51 -19.69
N ASP A 196 -1.88 -14.76 -19.91
CA ASP A 196 -0.51 -15.30 -19.84
C ASP A 196 -0.03 -15.49 -18.38
N TYR A 197 -0.76 -14.93 -17.41
CA TYR A 197 -0.37 -14.89 -15.98
C TYR A 197 -1.42 -15.45 -15.03
N GLU A 198 -2.30 -16.35 -15.49
CA GLU A 198 -3.41 -16.89 -14.68
C GLU A 198 -2.94 -17.50 -13.35
N ASP A 199 -1.76 -18.13 -13.34
CA ASP A 199 -1.20 -18.79 -12.15
C ASP A 199 -0.63 -17.80 -11.13
N GLU A 200 -0.24 -16.59 -11.56
CA GLU A 200 0.31 -15.53 -10.71
C GLU A 200 -0.75 -14.53 -10.24
N LEU A 201 -1.91 -14.49 -10.91
CA LEU A 201 -2.96 -13.53 -10.61
C LEU A 201 -3.81 -13.98 -9.42
N GLY A 202 -3.94 -13.07 -8.46
CA GLY A 202 -4.89 -13.18 -7.35
C GLY A 202 -6.14 -12.34 -7.59
N CYS A 203 -6.40 -11.41 -6.69
CA CYS A 203 -7.62 -10.60 -6.70
C CYS A 203 -7.45 -9.21 -7.29
N TYR A 204 -6.25 -8.80 -7.58
CA TYR A 204 -5.94 -7.51 -8.15
C TYR A 204 -4.70 -7.59 -9.05
N ILE A 205 -4.56 -6.58 -9.89
CA ILE A 205 -3.30 -6.21 -10.53
C ILE A 205 -3.14 -4.70 -10.42
N ARG A 206 -1.92 -4.23 -10.29
CA ARG A 206 -1.55 -2.82 -10.34
C ARG A 206 -0.29 -2.64 -11.17
N PHE A 207 0.00 -1.41 -11.55
CA PHE A 207 1.28 -1.10 -12.17
C PHE A 207 2.00 0.02 -11.42
N GLN A 208 3.30 0.11 -11.67
CA GLN A 208 4.13 1.23 -11.31
C GLN A 208 5.01 1.62 -12.48
N MET A 209 5.26 2.92 -12.63
CA MET A 209 6.06 3.50 -13.70
C MET A 209 7.26 4.22 -13.10
N LYS A 210 8.46 3.92 -13.58
CA LYS A 210 9.68 4.61 -13.18
C LYS A 210 10.25 5.39 -14.34
N GLY A 211 10.74 6.59 -14.06
CA GLY A 211 11.57 7.40 -14.91
C GLY A 211 12.60 8.17 -14.09
N SER A 212 13.41 8.96 -14.73
CA SER A 212 14.44 9.80 -14.08
C SER A 212 13.86 10.77 -13.05
N GLY A 213 12.59 11.16 -13.21
CA GLY A 213 11.90 12.08 -12.29
C GLY A 213 11.35 11.44 -11.03
N GLY A 214 11.14 10.12 -11.02
CA GLY A 214 10.55 9.43 -9.88
C GLY A 214 9.69 8.23 -10.28
N VAL A 215 8.76 7.86 -9.40
CA VAL A 215 7.85 6.73 -9.57
C VAL A 215 6.40 7.18 -9.48
N THR A 216 5.55 6.61 -10.34
CA THR A 216 4.09 6.74 -10.29
C THR A 216 3.47 5.36 -10.06
N TYR A 217 2.59 5.25 -9.07
CA TYR A 217 1.90 4.02 -8.68
C TYR A 217 0.43 4.11 -9.06
N SER A 218 -0.09 3.10 -9.74
CA SER A 218 -1.51 3.01 -10.02
C SER A 218 -2.29 2.57 -8.78
N GLN A 219 -3.59 2.89 -8.78
CA GLN A 219 -4.54 2.19 -7.93
C GLN A 219 -4.73 0.75 -8.44
N PRO A 220 -5.17 -0.20 -7.58
CA PRO A 220 -5.35 -1.59 -7.99
C PRO A 220 -6.57 -1.74 -8.89
N PHE A 221 -6.38 -2.52 -9.96
CA PHE A 221 -7.49 -3.05 -10.76
C PHE A 221 -8.00 -4.32 -10.12
N GLU A 222 -9.25 -4.31 -9.74
CA GLU A 222 -9.91 -5.47 -9.14
C GLU A 222 -10.15 -6.56 -10.20
N LEU A 223 -9.66 -7.76 -9.95
CA LEU A 223 -9.85 -8.90 -10.83
C LEU A 223 -11.00 -9.77 -10.31
N ARG A 224 -11.96 -10.06 -11.19
CA ARG A 224 -13.03 -11.05 -10.93
C ARG A 224 -12.60 -12.37 -11.53
N TYR A 225 -12.09 -13.22 -10.66
CA TYR A 225 -11.55 -14.52 -11.06
C TYR A 225 -12.35 -15.65 -10.40
N SER A 226 -12.76 -16.65 -11.19
CA SER A 226 -13.63 -17.74 -10.71
C SER A 226 -12.96 -18.72 -9.74
N GLY A 227 -11.62 -18.74 -9.71
CA GLY A 227 -10.82 -19.58 -8.81
C GLY A 227 -10.36 -18.89 -7.53
N ARG A 228 -10.81 -17.66 -7.26
CA ARG A 228 -10.38 -16.86 -6.11
C ARG A 228 -10.73 -17.52 -4.79
N VAL A 229 -9.73 -17.72 -3.95
CA VAL A 229 -9.89 -18.20 -2.59
C VAL A 229 -9.72 -17.01 -1.64
N ASP A 230 -10.76 -16.74 -0.83
CA ASP A 230 -10.66 -15.82 0.29
C ASP A 230 -9.60 -16.35 1.27
N LYS A 231 -8.62 -15.53 1.65
CA LYS A 231 -7.75 -15.84 2.79
C LYS A 231 -8.53 -15.51 4.08
N PRO A 232 -9.07 -16.51 4.81
CA PRO A 232 -9.84 -16.21 5.99
C PRO A 232 -8.93 -15.62 7.07
N VAL A 233 -9.38 -14.50 7.64
CA VAL A 233 -8.74 -13.95 8.84
C VAL A 233 -9.06 -14.88 10.01
N PRO A 234 -8.07 -15.45 10.70
CA PRO A 234 -8.33 -16.37 11.81
C PRO A 234 -9.17 -15.72 12.92
N ASP A 235 -10.15 -16.46 13.45
CA ASP A 235 -11.05 -15.96 14.49
C ASP A 235 -10.31 -15.46 15.75
N TRP A 236 -9.19 -16.10 16.12
CA TRP A 236 -8.36 -15.66 17.24
C TRP A 236 -7.75 -14.26 17.01
N ALA A 237 -7.39 -13.93 15.76
CA ALA A 237 -6.88 -12.61 15.42
C ALA A 237 -7.99 -11.55 15.51
N LEU A 238 -9.21 -11.90 15.07
CA LEU A 238 -10.39 -11.05 15.25
C LEU A 238 -10.69 -10.78 16.72
N TRP A 239 -10.51 -11.79 17.60
CA TRP A 239 -10.71 -11.63 19.04
C TRP A 239 -9.77 -10.56 19.63
N ILE A 240 -8.49 -10.56 19.24
CA ILE A 240 -7.50 -9.59 19.75
C ILE A 240 -7.97 -8.14 19.49
N PHE A 241 -8.60 -7.88 18.35
CA PHE A 241 -8.99 -6.52 17.97
C PHE A 241 -10.40 -6.11 18.41
N ARG A 242 -11.28 -7.09 18.61
CA ARG A 242 -12.69 -6.84 18.95
C ARG A 242 -12.99 -6.83 20.44
N THR A 243 -12.09 -7.33 21.26
CA THR A 243 -12.31 -7.42 22.72
C THR A 243 -11.48 -6.40 23.49
N GLU A 244 -11.99 -5.94 24.63
CA GLU A 244 -11.25 -5.03 25.52
C GLU A 244 -9.91 -5.62 25.98
N PRO A 245 -9.80 -6.91 26.39
CA PRO A 245 -8.52 -7.53 26.70
C PRO A 245 -7.54 -7.53 25.50
N GLY A 246 -8.03 -7.83 24.31
CA GLY A 246 -7.22 -7.81 23.09
C GLY A 246 -6.70 -6.41 22.76
N GLN A 247 -7.54 -5.40 22.90
CA GLN A 247 -7.14 -3.99 22.71
C GLN A 247 -6.11 -3.54 23.76
N LYS A 248 -6.24 -3.99 25.02
CA LYS A 248 -5.23 -3.75 26.07
C LYS A 248 -3.91 -4.44 25.74
N PHE A 249 -3.96 -5.68 25.23
CA PHE A 249 -2.79 -6.40 24.75
C PHE A 249 -2.10 -5.64 23.60
N MET A 250 -2.87 -5.13 22.62
CA MET A 250 -2.31 -4.34 21.52
C MET A 250 -1.66 -3.03 22.01
N LYS A 251 -2.29 -2.31 22.96
CA LYS A 251 -1.66 -1.15 23.59
C LYS A 251 -0.33 -1.49 24.29
N PHE A 252 -0.27 -2.64 24.96
CA PHE A 252 0.98 -3.13 25.55
C PHE A 252 2.00 -3.50 24.47
N TYR A 253 1.57 -4.21 23.42
CA TYR A 253 2.40 -4.61 22.29
C TYR A 253 3.06 -3.40 21.59
N HIS A 254 2.34 -2.29 21.47
CA HIS A 254 2.85 -1.03 20.93
C HIS A 254 3.59 -0.15 21.96
N SER A 255 3.67 -0.59 23.20
CA SER A 255 4.45 0.14 24.19
C SER A 255 5.96 0.05 23.89
N ARG A 256 6.70 1.12 24.24
CA ARG A 256 8.17 1.10 24.14
C ARG A 256 8.81 -0.09 24.87
N THR A 257 8.17 -0.54 25.93
CA THR A 257 8.60 -1.70 26.75
C THR A 257 8.53 -3.00 25.96
N PHE A 258 7.45 -3.21 25.19
CA PHE A 258 7.33 -4.40 24.35
C PHE A 258 8.30 -4.35 23.17
N ALA A 259 8.46 -3.22 22.50
CA ALA A 259 9.42 -3.04 21.39
C ALA A 259 10.85 -3.34 21.87
N LEU A 260 11.22 -2.94 23.09
CA LEU A 260 12.51 -3.28 23.69
C LEU A 260 12.62 -4.77 23.99
N GLY A 261 11.57 -5.38 24.52
CA GLY A 261 11.51 -6.83 24.81
C GLY A 261 11.61 -7.68 23.55
N ALA A 262 10.94 -7.30 22.49
CA ALA A 262 11.01 -7.97 21.18
C ALA A 262 12.41 -7.88 20.56
N LEU A 263 13.08 -6.74 20.66
CA LEU A 263 14.45 -6.54 20.22
C LEU A 263 15.44 -7.45 20.98
N VAL A 264 15.24 -7.62 22.30
CA VAL A 264 16.06 -8.53 23.13
C VAL A 264 15.80 -9.98 22.76
N ALA A 265 14.53 -10.37 22.59
CA ALA A 265 14.15 -11.73 22.18
C ALA A 265 14.74 -12.10 20.81
N GLU A 266 14.73 -11.17 19.86
CA GLU A 266 15.31 -11.37 18.52
C GLU A 266 16.83 -11.54 18.58
N LYS A 267 17.51 -10.72 19.37
CA LYS A 267 18.97 -10.90 19.58
C LYS A 267 19.30 -12.25 20.22
N ILE A 268 18.46 -12.73 21.15
CA ILE A 268 18.61 -14.04 21.76
C ILE A 268 18.39 -15.15 20.72
N ARG A 269 17.37 -15.02 19.86
CA ARG A 269 17.09 -15.97 18.77
C ARG A 269 18.28 -16.08 17.82
N ILE A 270 18.82 -14.97 17.33
CA ILE A 270 19.97 -14.92 16.44
C ILE A 270 21.20 -15.57 17.12
N PHE A 271 21.45 -15.26 18.40
CA PHE A 271 22.54 -15.85 19.15
C PHE A 271 22.42 -17.37 19.29
N ILE A 272 21.21 -17.88 19.51
CA ILE A 272 20.94 -19.33 19.63
C ILE A 272 21.11 -19.98 18.25
N GLU A 273 20.60 -19.40 17.17
CA GLU A 273 20.76 -19.94 15.80
C GLU A 273 22.24 -20.01 15.36
N ASP A 274 23.04 -18.99 15.68
CA ASP A 274 24.48 -18.99 15.42
C ASP A 274 25.25 -20.06 16.21
N LYS A 275 24.74 -20.45 17.38
CA LYS A 275 25.34 -21.50 18.20
C LYS A 275 24.96 -22.92 17.75
N ILE A 276 23.76 -23.08 17.18
CA ILE A 276 23.25 -24.36 16.68
C ILE A 276 23.90 -24.72 15.31
N LYS A 277 24.28 -23.70 14.51
CA LYS A 277 24.93 -23.90 13.21
C LYS A 277 26.44 -24.13 13.27
N LYS A 278 27.04 -24.10 14.46
CA LYS A 278 28.40 -24.50 14.75
C LYS A 278 28.46 -25.85 15.47
#